data_125141ec6c35d20aa4a315f702f25c7c
#
_entry.id   125141ec6c35d20aa4a315f702f25c7c
#
_cell.length_a   1.000
_cell.length_b   1.000
_cell.length_c   1.000
_cell.angle_alpha   90.00
_cell.angle_beta   90.00
_cell.angle_gamma   90.00
#
_symmetry.space_group_name_H-M   'P 1'
#
loop_
_entity.id
_entity.type
_entity.pdbx_description
1 polymer ?
#
loop_
_entity_poly.entity_id
_entity_poly.type
_entity_poly.pdbx_seq_one_letter_code
_entity_poly.pdbx_strand_id
1 'polypeptide(L)'
;MDFELTEEQSSIQKTARDFCEREIAPHAAEWDRTETMDRGIVAKLAEVGFLGAPLPDGYGGMGIDNVSYCLIIEELGRADSSVRGVVSVNVGLVAKTILKWGTEEQKKSWLPRICSGEALGCYGLTEPHSGSDAASLKTKATKDGDDWILSGSKMFITNGTWAGVALIFARTGEEGPRGITAFLVPTDSKGFSSSPVMGKLGLRSQDTGELHLDGVRVPDANRLGDEGSGFKVAMSALDTGRMSLAAGSVGIAQGCLDAAIKYSTEREQFSRPIARFQLVQELIADMAVEIQAARFLTWRVAALADNGDKHTLESSMAKYYASEVAVRAANASVQVHGGYGYIDEYPVGKYLRDARVATLYEGTSQIQKLIIGRALTGENAFT
;
A
#
# COMPACT_ATOMS: atom_id res chain seq x y z
N MET A 1 -17.47 -23.04 -5.83
CA MET A 1 -16.79 -21.76 -5.50
C MET A 1 -17.61 -21.16 -4.38
N ASP A 2 -17.03 -21.01 -3.21
CA ASP A 2 -17.67 -20.40 -2.06
C ASP A 2 -17.18 -18.94 -1.98
N PHE A 3 -18.08 -18.01 -1.79
CA PHE A 3 -17.79 -16.56 -1.65
C PHE A 3 -17.96 -16.08 -0.20
N GLU A 4 -18.37 -16.99 0.69
CA GLU A 4 -18.49 -16.68 2.11
C GLU A 4 -17.11 -16.78 2.78
N LEU A 5 -16.89 -15.94 3.78
CA LEU A 5 -15.68 -16.02 4.59
C LEU A 5 -15.75 -17.24 5.51
N THR A 6 -14.62 -17.91 5.70
CA THR A 6 -14.50 -18.93 6.75
C THR A 6 -14.67 -18.32 8.13
N GLU A 7 -14.91 -19.17 9.15
CA GLU A 7 -14.98 -18.70 10.55
C GLU A 7 -13.68 -18.00 10.99
N GLU A 8 -12.52 -18.51 10.55
CA GLU A 8 -11.22 -17.94 10.83
C GLU A 8 -11.06 -16.57 10.16
N GLN A 9 -11.37 -16.45 8.87
CA GLN A 9 -11.32 -15.17 8.13
C GLN A 9 -12.27 -14.12 8.75
N SER A 10 -13.48 -14.55 9.13
CA SER A 10 -14.46 -13.68 9.80
C SER A 10 -13.96 -13.20 11.18
N SER A 11 -13.28 -14.07 11.93
CA SER A 11 -12.68 -13.73 13.22
C SER A 11 -11.52 -12.75 13.06
N ILE A 12 -10.66 -12.95 12.05
CA ILE A 12 -9.56 -12.04 11.72
C ILE A 12 -10.10 -10.67 11.33
N GLN A 13 -11.11 -10.62 10.44
CA GLN A 13 -11.75 -9.36 10.06
C GLN A 13 -12.32 -8.62 11.26
N LYS A 14 -13.04 -9.34 12.14
CA LYS A 14 -13.58 -8.73 13.35
C LYS A 14 -12.48 -8.17 14.26
N THR A 15 -11.41 -8.94 14.48
CA THR A 15 -10.27 -8.49 15.28
C THR A 15 -9.62 -7.24 14.68
N ALA A 16 -9.45 -7.19 13.36
CA ALA A 16 -8.91 -6.03 12.68
C ALA A 16 -9.83 -4.81 12.82
N ARG A 17 -11.15 -4.99 12.70
CA ARG A 17 -12.14 -3.93 12.90
C ARG A 17 -12.10 -3.38 14.31
N ASP A 18 -12.18 -4.26 15.33
CA ASP A 18 -12.17 -3.89 16.74
C ASP A 18 -10.88 -3.13 17.10
N PHE A 19 -9.73 -3.56 16.56
CA PHE A 19 -8.46 -2.84 16.70
C PHE A 19 -8.51 -1.44 16.06
N CYS A 20 -8.97 -1.35 14.83
CA CYS A 20 -9.06 -0.09 14.09
C CYS A 20 -9.98 0.92 14.77
N GLU A 21 -11.14 0.49 15.28
CA GLU A 21 -12.11 1.34 15.97
C GLU A 21 -11.57 1.85 17.31
N ARG A 22 -10.74 1.07 18.00
CA ARG A 22 -10.16 1.45 19.28
C ARG A 22 -8.89 2.27 19.17
N GLU A 23 -7.97 1.88 18.27
CA GLU A 23 -6.60 2.41 18.26
C GLU A 23 -6.32 3.43 17.14
N ILE A 24 -7.16 3.48 16.09
CA ILE A 24 -6.89 4.28 14.90
C ILE A 24 -7.96 5.35 14.68
N ALA A 25 -9.20 4.94 14.55
CA ALA A 25 -10.30 5.83 14.18
C ALA A 25 -10.43 7.08 15.07
N PRO A 26 -10.25 7.01 16.41
CA PRO A 26 -10.34 8.18 17.29
C PRO A 26 -9.29 9.26 17.01
N HIS A 27 -8.17 8.89 16.38
CA HIS A 27 -7.02 9.77 16.14
C HIS A 27 -6.91 10.25 14.69
N ALA A 28 -7.58 9.58 13.75
CA ALA A 28 -7.40 9.78 12.31
C ALA A 28 -7.61 11.25 11.85
N ALA A 29 -8.61 11.94 12.39
CA ALA A 29 -8.90 13.33 12.04
C ALA A 29 -7.83 14.30 12.56
N GLU A 30 -7.29 14.08 13.74
CA GLU A 30 -6.23 14.90 14.31
C GLU A 30 -4.91 14.66 13.58
N TRP A 31 -4.55 13.42 13.35
CA TRP A 31 -3.36 13.07 12.57
C TRP A 31 -3.37 13.68 11.16
N ASP A 32 -4.51 13.68 10.49
CA ASP A 32 -4.65 14.32 9.17
C ASP A 32 -4.44 15.84 9.26
N ARG A 33 -5.03 16.52 10.25
CA ARG A 33 -4.87 17.97 10.45
C ARG A 33 -3.44 18.38 10.79
N THR A 34 -2.78 17.63 11.66
CA THR A 34 -1.40 17.91 12.10
C THR A 34 -0.34 17.39 11.14
N GLU A 35 -0.73 16.64 10.11
CA GLU A 35 0.15 15.93 9.17
C GLU A 35 1.15 15.00 9.89
N THR A 36 0.79 14.51 11.07
CA THR A 36 1.67 13.72 11.92
C THR A 36 0.91 12.58 12.57
N MET A 37 1.40 11.35 12.39
CA MET A 37 0.89 10.15 13.06
C MET A 37 1.78 9.83 14.26
N ASP A 38 1.17 9.41 15.36
CA ASP A 38 1.93 8.88 16.50
C ASP A 38 2.63 7.57 16.09
N ARG A 39 3.97 7.57 16.13
CA ARG A 39 4.79 6.40 15.82
C ARG A 39 4.53 5.22 16.77
N GLY A 40 3.95 5.46 17.95
CA GLY A 40 3.53 4.40 18.88
C GLY A 40 2.53 3.41 18.27
N ILE A 41 1.82 3.79 17.20
CA ILE A 41 0.95 2.87 16.46
C ILE A 41 1.69 1.66 15.89
N VAL A 42 2.99 1.79 15.56
CA VAL A 42 3.81 0.69 15.04
C VAL A 42 3.91 -0.46 16.03
N ALA A 43 4.15 -0.16 17.33
CA ALA A 43 4.20 -1.16 18.37
C ALA A 43 2.85 -1.87 18.54
N LYS A 44 1.75 -1.12 18.51
CA LYS A 44 0.38 -1.68 18.59
C LYS A 44 0.05 -2.59 17.40
N LEU A 45 0.47 -2.22 16.18
CA LEU A 45 0.32 -3.05 14.98
C LEU A 45 1.16 -4.34 15.07
N ALA A 46 2.34 -4.26 15.68
CA ALA A 46 3.19 -5.42 15.92
C ALA A 46 2.57 -6.38 16.94
N GLU A 47 2.05 -5.86 18.06
CA GLU A 47 1.39 -6.66 19.13
C GLU A 47 0.24 -7.52 18.59
N VAL A 48 -0.52 -7.03 17.61
CA VAL A 48 -1.60 -7.80 16.96
C VAL A 48 -1.13 -8.55 15.71
N GLY A 49 0.18 -8.57 15.43
CA GLY A 49 0.79 -9.32 14.33
C GLY A 49 0.58 -8.74 12.93
N PHE A 50 0.00 -7.55 12.77
CA PHE A 50 -0.34 -7.00 11.45
C PHE A 50 0.89 -6.63 10.61
N LEU A 51 2.06 -6.40 11.24
CA LEU A 51 3.30 -6.12 10.50
C LEU A 51 3.96 -7.35 9.86
N GLY A 52 3.45 -8.55 10.16
CA GLY A 52 3.96 -9.80 9.60
C GLY A 52 2.85 -10.80 9.25
N ALA A 53 1.58 -10.38 9.19
CA ALA A 53 0.42 -11.26 9.14
C ALA A 53 0.54 -12.42 8.12
N PRO A 54 0.85 -12.23 6.83
CA PRO A 54 0.93 -13.33 5.86
C PRO A 54 2.33 -13.99 5.78
N LEU A 55 3.27 -13.59 6.65
CA LEU A 55 4.61 -14.17 6.64
C LEU A 55 4.63 -15.48 7.46
N PRO A 56 5.50 -16.44 7.12
CA PRO A 56 5.62 -17.68 7.87
C PRO A 56 6.00 -17.46 9.35
N ASP A 57 5.44 -18.28 10.22
CA ASP A 57 5.69 -18.28 11.67
C ASP A 57 7.19 -18.35 12.00
N GLY A 58 7.96 -19.16 11.27
CA GLY A 58 9.41 -19.29 11.45
C GLY A 58 10.21 -17.98 11.29
N TYR A 59 9.60 -16.91 10.79
CA TYR A 59 10.15 -15.57 10.68
C TYR A 59 9.39 -14.53 11.52
N GLY A 60 8.54 -14.98 12.45
CA GLY A 60 7.76 -14.10 13.32
C GLY A 60 6.45 -13.58 12.71
N GLY A 61 6.00 -14.16 11.59
CA GLY A 61 4.69 -13.89 11.00
C GLY A 61 3.57 -14.72 11.64
N MET A 62 2.35 -14.53 11.18
CA MET A 62 1.17 -15.29 11.63
C MET A 62 0.83 -16.46 10.70
N GLY A 63 1.40 -16.52 9.49
CA GLY A 63 1.14 -17.56 8.49
C GLY A 63 -0.27 -17.56 7.91
N ILE A 64 -1.03 -16.46 8.03
CA ILE A 64 -2.40 -16.39 7.52
C ILE A 64 -2.41 -16.29 5.98
N ASP A 65 -3.55 -16.68 5.39
CA ASP A 65 -3.77 -16.61 3.94
C ASP A 65 -3.85 -15.14 3.43
N ASN A 66 -3.75 -14.97 2.11
CA ASN A 66 -3.79 -13.62 1.52
C ASN A 66 -5.19 -13.00 1.55
N VAL A 67 -6.26 -13.80 1.62
CA VAL A 67 -7.64 -13.28 1.81
C VAL A 67 -7.73 -12.64 3.19
N SER A 68 -7.30 -13.34 4.24
CA SER A 68 -7.22 -12.80 5.61
C SER A 68 -6.36 -11.54 5.70
N TYR A 69 -5.21 -11.51 5.02
CA TYR A 69 -4.38 -10.31 4.92
C TYR A 69 -5.12 -9.16 4.23
N CYS A 70 -5.85 -9.41 3.15
CA CYS A 70 -6.67 -8.39 2.49
C CYS A 70 -7.76 -7.85 3.41
N LEU A 71 -8.39 -8.68 4.26
CA LEU A 71 -9.38 -8.24 5.24
C LEU A 71 -8.77 -7.30 6.28
N ILE A 72 -7.57 -7.60 6.79
CA ILE A 72 -6.84 -6.67 7.68
C ILE A 72 -6.59 -5.33 6.98
N ILE A 73 -6.09 -5.36 5.76
CA ILE A 73 -5.77 -4.16 4.97
C ILE A 73 -7.04 -3.35 4.64
N GLU A 74 -8.16 -4.02 4.39
CA GLU A 74 -9.45 -3.37 4.16
C GLU A 74 -9.91 -2.61 5.41
N GLU A 75 -9.87 -3.23 6.61
CA GLU A 75 -10.27 -2.56 7.86
C GLU A 75 -9.32 -1.40 8.23
N LEU A 76 -8.02 -1.55 8.00
CA LEU A 76 -7.06 -0.45 8.15
C LEU A 76 -7.38 0.71 7.19
N GLY A 77 -7.68 0.41 5.92
CA GLY A 77 -8.04 1.41 4.91
C GLY A 77 -9.36 2.11 5.21
N ARG A 78 -10.32 1.40 5.82
CA ARG A 78 -11.61 1.92 6.28
C ARG A 78 -11.43 2.93 7.43
N ALA A 79 -10.53 2.65 8.37
CA ALA A 79 -10.27 3.51 9.51
C ALA A 79 -9.34 4.68 9.17
N ASP A 80 -8.17 4.39 8.61
CA ASP A 80 -7.18 5.40 8.18
C ASP A 80 -6.19 4.84 7.14
N SER A 81 -6.24 5.38 5.94
CA SER A 81 -5.35 4.95 4.86
C SER A 81 -3.89 5.31 5.05
N SER A 82 -3.55 6.25 5.94
CA SER A 82 -2.17 6.55 6.29
C SER A 82 -1.55 5.40 7.09
N VAL A 83 -2.27 4.86 8.10
CA VAL A 83 -1.85 3.66 8.85
C VAL A 83 -1.80 2.43 7.95
N ARG A 84 -2.82 2.26 7.08
CA ARG A 84 -2.84 1.17 6.10
C ARG A 84 -1.58 1.20 5.21
N GLY A 85 -1.13 2.39 4.80
CA GLY A 85 0.07 2.56 3.98
C GLY A 85 1.34 2.04 4.66
N VAL A 86 1.50 2.28 5.97
CA VAL A 86 2.62 1.76 6.76
C VAL A 86 2.68 0.24 6.66
N VAL A 87 1.57 -0.45 6.92
CA VAL A 87 1.49 -1.93 6.89
C VAL A 87 1.66 -2.46 5.47
N SER A 88 0.97 -1.87 4.48
CA SER A 88 1.02 -2.33 3.08
C SER A 88 2.43 -2.32 2.50
N VAL A 89 3.21 -1.26 2.74
CA VAL A 89 4.58 -1.16 2.22
C VAL A 89 5.50 -2.09 2.99
N ASN A 90 5.41 -2.08 4.33
CA ASN A 90 6.23 -2.95 5.19
C ASN A 90 6.09 -4.43 4.81
N VAL A 91 4.86 -4.91 4.73
CA VAL A 91 4.53 -6.32 4.44
C VAL A 91 4.57 -6.62 2.96
N GLY A 92 3.77 -5.89 2.17
CA GLY A 92 3.50 -6.22 0.75
C GLY A 92 4.70 -5.97 -0.15
N LEU A 93 5.39 -4.83 0.01
CA LEU A 93 6.48 -4.46 -0.88
C LEU A 93 7.86 -4.88 -0.36
N VAL A 94 8.08 -4.91 0.97
CA VAL A 94 9.41 -5.20 1.51
C VAL A 94 9.50 -6.63 2.05
N ALA A 95 8.73 -6.99 3.06
CA ALA A 95 8.88 -8.29 3.71
C ALA A 95 8.62 -9.48 2.77
N LYS A 96 7.53 -9.45 1.98
CA LYS A 96 7.26 -10.49 0.98
C LYS A 96 8.32 -10.54 -0.12
N THR A 97 8.94 -9.41 -0.45
CA THR A 97 10.03 -9.38 -1.43
C THR A 97 11.29 -10.02 -0.87
N ILE A 98 11.63 -9.73 0.40
CA ILE A 98 12.74 -10.42 1.09
C ILE A 98 12.45 -11.92 1.21
N LEU A 99 11.23 -12.31 1.58
CA LEU A 99 10.83 -13.72 1.68
C LEU A 99 11.02 -14.45 0.35
N LYS A 100 10.70 -13.81 -0.77
CA LYS A 100 10.75 -14.41 -2.12
C LYS A 100 12.15 -14.44 -2.72
N TRP A 101 12.94 -13.38 -2.54
CA TRP A 101 14.19 -13.16 -3.26
C TRP A 101 15.43 -13.20 -2.39
N GLY A 102 15.28 -13.14 -1.06
CA GLY A 102 16.37 -13.12 -0.11
C GLY A 102 17.01 -14.49 0.11
N THR A 103 18.29 -14.46 0.48
CA THR A 103 18.98 -15.63 1.05
C THR A 103 18.39 -15.96 2.43
N GLU A 104 18.67 -17.15 2.94
CA GLU A 104 18.21 -17.54 4.29
C GLU A 104 18.79 -16.62 5.38
N GLU A 105 20.01 -16.13 5.21
CA GLU A 105 20.66 -15.17 6.12
C GLU A 105 19.90 -13.83 6.10
N GLN A 106 19.56 -13.32 4.90
CA GLN A 106 18.78 -12.08 4.75
C GLN A 106 17.39 -12.22 5.35
N LYS A 107 16.69 -13.33 5.12
CA LYS A 107 15.37 -13.61 5.71
C LYS A 107 15.42 -13.63 7.23
N LYS A 108 16.36 -14.39 7.80
CA LYS A 108 16.53 -14.50 9.25
C LYS A 108 16.96 -13.19 9.91
N SER A 109 17.73 -12.36 9.20
CA SER A 109 18.18 -11.06 9.71
C SER A 109 17.06 -10.02 9.71
N TRP A 110 16.23 -9.97 8.68
CA TRP A 110 15.31 -8.86 8.48
C TRP A 110 13.86 -9.16 8.82
N LEU A 111 13.33 -10.36 8.48
CA LEU A 111 11.90 -10.62 8.62
C LEU A 111 11.42 -10.57 10.09
N PRO A 112 12.12 -11.14 11.08
CA PRO A 112 11.70 -11.02 12.47
C PRO A 112 11.65 -9.57 12.97
N ARG A 113 12.62 -8.75 12.58
CA ARG A 113 12.69 -7.33 12.95
C ARG A 113 11.61 -6.50 12.30
N ILE A 114 11.22 -6.86 11.07
CA ILE A 114 10.10 -6.25 10.35
C ILE A 114 8.77 -6.62 11.02
N CYS A 115 8.55 -7.90 11.34
CA CYS A 115 7.34 -8.38 11.99
C CYS A 115 7.13 -7.78 13.39
N SER A 116 8.22 -7.61 14.17
CA SER A 116 8.18 -7.01 15.51
C SER A 116 8.04 -5.48 15.50
N GLY A 117 8.17 -4.84 14.34
CA GLY A 117 8.22 -3.38 14.24
C GLY A 117 9.54 -2.74 14.69
N GLU A 118 10.56 -3.54 15.05
CA GLU A 118 11.89 -3.03 15.35
C GLU A 118 12.52 -2.30 14.17
N ALA A 119 12.31 -2.82 12.95
CA ALA A 119 12.80 -2.22 11.72
C ALA A 119 11.69 -2.25 10.65
N LEU A 120 10.98 -1.14 10.47
CA LEU A 120 10.08 -1.02 9.32
C LEU A 120 10.85 -1.04 8.01
N GLY A 121 10.22 -1.57 6.97
CA GLY A 121 10.74 -1.53 5.61
C GLY A 121 10.18 -0.38 4.80
N CYS A 122 11.02 0.21 3.92
CA CYS A 122 10.58 1.14 2.87
C CYS A 122 11.08 0.69 1.50
N TYR A 123 10.36 1.13 0.45
CA TYR A 123 10.55 0.66 -0.93
C TYR A 123 11.03 1.81 -1.83
N GLY A 124 12.33 1.86 -2.11
CA GLY A 124 13.01 2.94 -2.81
C GLY A 124 13.17 2.68 -4.30
N LEU A 125 12.10 2.76 -5.10
CA LEU A 125 12.13 2.64 -6.56
C LEU A 125 12.06 4.02 -7.23
N THR A 126 11.01 4.80 -6.92
CA THR A 126 10.69 6.09 -7.56
C THR A 126 11.77 7.13 -7.30
N GLU A 127 12.10 7.92 -8.32
CA GLU A 127 13.04 9.04 -8.25
C GLU A 127 12.36 10.34 -8.71
N PRO A 128 12.90 11.52 -8.41
CA PRO A 128 12.30 12.80 -8.82
C PRO A 128 11.99 12.91 -10.31
N HIS A 129 12.73 12.19 -11.16
CA HIS A 129 12.59 12.20 -12.62
C HIS A 129 12.12 10.87 -13.21
N SER A 130 11.89 9.84 -12.40
CA SER A 130 11.50 8.49 -12.84
C SER A 130 10.39 7.92 -11.96
N GLY A 131 9.17 7.88 -12.48
CA GLY A 131 7.98 7.31 -11.85
C GLY A 131 7.44 6.14 -12.67
N SER A 132 6.53 6.41 -13.63
CA SER A 132 5.96 5.37 -14.51
C SER A 132 7.01 4.70 -15.39
N ASP A 133 8.03 5.44 -15.82
CA ASP A 133 9.23 4.89 -16.48
C ASP A 133 10.26 4.48 -15.43
N ALA A 134 9.93 3.44 -14.65
CA ALA A 134 10.81 2.95 -13.58
C ALA A 134 12.14 2.37 -14.08
N ALA A 135 12.22 1.97 -15.36
CA ALA A 135 13.45 1.46 -15.94
C ALA A 135 14.50 2.56 -16.21
N SER A 136 14.11 3.84 -16.19
CA SER A 136 14.99 5.00 -16.43
C SER A 136 15.61 5.56 -15.13
N LEU A 137 15.50 4.86 -13.99
CA LEU A 137 16.10 5.28 -12.73
C LEU A 137 17.61 5.55 -12.87
N LYS A 138 18.11 6.56 -12.14
CA LYS A 138 19.50 7.07 -12.22
C LYS A 138 20.33 6.84 -10.97
N THR A 139 19.75 6.46 -9.83
CA THR A 139 20.51 6.04 -8.65
C THR A 139 21.51 4.97 -9.08
N LYS A 140 22.78 5.18 -8.80
CA LYS A 140 23.88 4.28 -9.22
C LYS A 140 24.36 3.44 -8.05
N ALA A 141 24.79 2.22 -8.35
CA ALA A 141 25.60 1.38 -7.47
C ALA A 141 26.84 0.97 -8.24
N THR A 142 27.99 1.40 -7.73
CA THR A 142 29.31 1.08 -8.33
C THR A 142 30.02 0.07 -7.45
N LYS A 143 30.55 -1.00 -8.04
CA LYS A 143 31.29 -2.03 -7.32
C LYS A 143 32.63 -1.50 -6.82
N ASP A 144 32.96 -1.78 -5.54
CA ASP A 144 34.22 -1.42 -4.92
C ASP A 144 34.68 -2.59 -4.00
N GLY A 145 35.52 -3.47 -4.55
CA GLY A 145 35.88 -4.74 -3.93
C GLY A 145 34.68 -5.66 -3.76
N ASP A 146 34.44 -6.08 -2.52
CA ASP A 146 33.27 -6.91 -2.15
C ASP A 146 32.02 -6.09 -1.77
N ASP A 147 32.09 -4.77 -1.91
CA ASP A 147 31.02 -3.84 -1.59
C ASP A 147 30.47 -3.13 -2.83
N TRP A 148 29.37 -2.42 -2.62
CA TRP A 148 28.75 -1.49 -3.57
C TRP A 148 28.68 -0.10 -2.98
N ILE A 149 28.94 0.92 -3.76
CA ILE A 149 28.78 2.34 -3.38
C ILE A 149 27.54 2.88 -4.07
N LEU A 150 26.52 3.21 -3.29
CA LEU A 150 25.24 3.71 -3.78
C LEU A 150 25.20 5.23 -3.70
N SER A 151 24.79 5.88 -4.81
CA SER A 151 24.62 7.34 -4.88
C SER A 151 23.39 7.71 -5.72
N GLY A 152 22.54 8.60 -5.17
CA GLY A 152 21.31 9.05 -5.81
C GLY A 152 20.26 9.48 -4.82
N SER A 153 19.02 9.65 -5.28
CA SER A 153 17.88 9.99 -4.42
C SER A 153 16.62 9.22 -4.80
N LYS A 154 15.74 9.01 -3.82
CA LYS A 154 14.43 8.38 -4.01
C LYS A 154 13.35 9.30 -3.48
N MET A 155 12.19 9.34 -4.14
CA MET A 155 11.11 10.30 -3.86
C MET A 155 9.79 9.59 -3.58
N PHE A 156 8.97 10.17 -2.69
CA PHE A 156 7.65 9.67 -2.29
C PHE A 156 7.69 8.29 -1.63
N ILE A 157 8.67 8.06 -0.76
CA ILE A 157 8.91 6.76 -0.14
C ILE A 157 8.13 6.64 1.17
N THR A 158 7.09 5.80 1.17
CA THR A 158 6.33 5.45 2.39
C THR A 158 7.25 4.77 3.41
N ASN A 159 7.12 5.12 4.68
CA ASN A 159 8.01 4.76 5.78
C ASN A 159 9.45 5.31 5.60
N GLY A 160 9.67 6.30 4.74
CA GLY A 160 11.01 6.75 4.34
C GLY A 160 11.82 7.33 5.49
N THR A 161 11.17 7.98 6.48
CA THR A 161 11.87 8.50 7.65
C THR A 161 11.78 7.58 8.88
N TRP A 162 10.91 6.56 8.83
CA TRP A 162 10.68 5.61 9.91
C TRP A 162 11.41 4.27 9.74
N ALA A 163 11.78 3.94 8.50
CA ALA A 163 12.34 2.64 8.16
C ALA A 163 13.69 2.36 8.84
N GLY A 164 13.90 1.11 9.23
CA GLY A 164 15.20 0.57 9.63
C GLY A 164 15.92 -0.12 8.47
N VAL A 165 15.18 -0.49 7.40
CA VAL A 165 15.74 -1.05 6.16
C VAL A 165 15.04 -0.47 4.94
N ALA A 166 15.83 -0.06 3.94
CA ALA A 166 15.37 0.41 2.65
C ALA A 166 15.69 -0.63 1.57
N LEU A 167 14.66 -1.09 0.84
CA LEU A 167 14.84 -1.86 -0.39
C LEU A 167 15.09 -0.88 -1.53
N ILE A 168 16.35 -0.71 -1.91
CA ILE A 168 16.81 0.28 -2.91
C ILE A 168 17.07 -0.39 -4.24
N PHE A 169 16.52 0.17 -5.30
CA PHE A 169 16.83 -0.21 -6.69
C PHE A 169 17.81 0.79 -7.28
N ALA A 170 18.95 0.29 -7.77
CA ALA A 170 20.02 1.11 -8.29
C ALA A 170 20.57 0.51 -9.59
N ARG A 171 21.14 1.37 -10.43
CA ARG A 171 21.76 0.99 -11.68
C ARG A 171 23.18 0.49 -11.44
N THR A 172 23.44 -0.76 -11.81
CA THR A 172 24.75 -1.41 -11.76
C THR A 172 25.35 -1.65 -13.15
N GLY A 173 24.52 -1.62 -14.19
CA GLY A 173 24.90 -1.89 -15.59
C GLY A 173 24.37 -0.85 -16.57
N GLU A 174 24.19 -1.26 -17.81
CA GLU A 174 23.71 -0.42 -18.91
C GLU A 174 22.29 0.09 -18.70
N GLU A 175 21.84 1.00 -19.57
CA GLU A 175 20.47 1.51 -19.57
C GLU A 175 19.44 0.38 -19.76
N GLY A 176 18.22 0.64 -19.25
CA GLY A 176 17.11 -0.29 -19.32
C GLY A 176 16.99 -1.23 -18.13
N PRO A 177 16.03 -2.16 -18.17
CA PRO A 177 15.62 -2.94 -17.00
C PRO A 177 16.68 -3.95 -16.52
N ARG A 178 17.54 -4.45 -17.42
CA ARG A 178 18.59 -5.43 -17.07
C ARG A 178 19.81 -4.82 -16.38
N GLY A 179 19.94 -3.51 -16.38
CA GLY A 179 21.01 -2.80 -15.67
C GLY A 179 20.65 -2.41 -14.23
N ILE A 180 19.53 -2.89 -13.67
CA ILE A 180 19.04 -2.53 -12.33
C ILE A 180 19.24 -3.70 -11.38
N THR A 181 19.75 -3.41 -10.18
CA THR A 181 19.95 -4.37 -9.09
C THR A 181 19.24 -3.87 -7.83
N ALA A 182 18.78 -4.79 -6.98
CA ALA A 182 18.10 -4.50 -5.73
C ALA A 182 19.05 -4.70 -4.54
N PHE A 183 18.97 -3.83 -3.53
CA PHE A 183 19.81 -3.85 -2.33
C PHE A 183 18.98 -3.64 -1.06
N LEU A 184 19.28 -4.38 -0.02
CA LEU A 184 18.80 -4.13 1.35
C LEU A 184 19.78 -3.18 2.04
N VAL A 185 19.38 -1.95 2.26
CA VAL A 185 20.23 -0.90 2.82
C VAL A 185 19.74 -0.56 4.23
N PRO A 186 20.53 -0.83 5.30
CA PRO A 186 20.22 -0.30 6.63
C PRO A 186 20.18 1.22 6.58
N THR A 187 19.15 1.83 7.18
CA THR A 187 18.94 3.29 7.07
C THR A 187 19.89 4.10 7.97
N ASP A 188 20.56 3.45 8.90
CA ASP A 188 21.63 4.00 9.73
C ASP A 188 23.03 3.96 9.07
N SER A 189 23.13 3.48 7.82
CA SER A 189 24.37 3.43 7.06
C SER A 189 24.93 4.83 6.82
N LYS A 190 26.26 4.98 6.96
CA LYS A 190 26.94 6.26 6.66
C LYS A 190 26.65 6.70 5.22
N GLY A 191 26.21 7.96 5.05
CA GLY A 191 25.84 8.52 3.76
C GLY A 191 24.36 8.33 3.40
N PHE A 192 23.59 7.57 4.19
CA PHE A 192 22.13 7.52 4.05
C PHE A 192 21.49 8.63 4.90
N SER A 193 20.55 9.35 4.31
CA SER A 193 19.69 10.29 5.03
C SER A 193 18.29 10.34 4.41
N SER A 194 17.32 10.83 5.18
CA SER A 194 15.95 11.00 4.71
C SER A 194 15.35 12.30 5.22
N SER A 195 14.40 12.85 4.47
CA SER A 195 13.62 14.03 4.86
C SER A 195 12.14 13.82 4.57
N PRO A 196 11.22 14.35 5.42
CA PRO A 196 9.80 14.16 5.22
C PRO A 196 9.25 14.98 4.05
N VAL A 197 8.30 14.42 3.31
CA VAL A 197 7.50 15.12 2.29
C VAL A 197 6.20 15.59 2.94
N MET A 198 6.09 16.89 3.16
CA MET A 198 4.94 17.55 3.78
C MET A 198 4.01 18.20 2.76
N GLY A 199 2.83 18.65 3.19
CA GLY A 199 1.86 19.35 2.33
C GLY A 199 1.18 18.45 1.29
N LYS A 200 1.04 17.15 1.59
CA LYS A 200 0.34 16.21 0.72
C LYS A 200 -1.15 16.53 0.63
N LEU A 201 -1.77 16.25 -0.52
CA LEU A 201 -3.22 16.41 -0.69
C LEU A 201 -4.01 15.50 0.26
N GLY A 202 -3.63 14.22 0.34
CA GLY A 202 -4.18 13.19 1.21
C GLY A 202 -3.07 12.31 1.78
N LEU A 203 -3.43 11.28 2.57
CA LEU A 203 -2.49 10.51 3.38
C LEU A 203 -1.53 11.43 4.15
N ARG A 204 -2.08 12.52 4.70
CA ARG A 204 -1.28 13.61 5.21
C ARG A 204 -0.42 13.20 6.40
N SER A 205 -0.95 12.34 7.25
CA SER A 205 -0.25 11.80 8.44
C SER A 205 0.70 10.64 8.13
N GLN A 206 0.60 10.02 6.94
CA GLN A 206 1.50 8.93 6.56
C GLN A 206 2.93 9.44 6.44
N ASP A 207 3.87 8.77 7.10
CA ASP A 207 5.28 9.01 6.85
C ASP A 207 5.61 8.73 5.38
N THR A 208 6.05 9.78 4.71
CA THR A 208 6.47 9.75 3.30
C THR A 208 7.74 10.56 3.19
N GLY A 209 8.83 9.94 2.76
CA GLY A 209 10.14 10.57 2.72
C GLY A 209 10.72 10.71 1.33
N GLU A 210 11.69 11.60 1.23
CA GLU A 210 12.74 11.59 0.23
C GLU A 210 13.97 10.93 0.86
N LEU A 211 14.62 10.00 0.12
CA LEU A 211 15.84 9.32 0.56
C LEU A 211 17.02 9.88 -0.23
N HIS A 212 18.13 10.12 0.47
CA HIS A 212 19.38 10.58 -0.11
C HIS A 212 20.49 9.55 0.17
N LEU A 213 21.19 9.17 -0.87
CA LEU A 213 22.29 8.21 -0.87
C LEU A 213 23.55 8.95 -1.34
N ASP A 214 24.46 9.25 -0.43
CA ASP A 214 25.73 9.93 -0.70
C ASP A 214 26.90 9.00 -0.41
N GLY A 215 27.21 8.18 -1.41
CA GLY A 215 28.30 7.21 -1.29
C GLY A 215 28.04 6.14 -0.24
N VAL A 216 26.80 5.68 -0.10
CA VAL A 216 26.42 4.64 0.88
C VAL A 216 27.11 3.32 0.52
N ARG A 217 27.97 2.83 1.42
CA ARG A 217 28.64 1.54 1.28
C ARG A 217 27.75 0.40 1.73
N VAL A 218 27.53 -0.56 0.83
CA VAL A 218 26.63 -1.70 1.04
C VAL A 218 27.40 -2.99 0.67
N PRO A 219 27.54 -3.97 1.56
CA PRO A 219 28.15 -5.26 1.25
C PRO A 219 27.41 -6.00 0.13
N ASP A 220 28.11 -6.77 -0.71
CA ASP A 220 27.45 -7.59 -1.75
C ASP A 220 26.46 -8.60 -1.16
N ALA A 221 26.68 -9.02 0.08
CA ALA A 221 25.75 -9.87 0.84
C ALA A 221 24.36 -9.23 1.06
N ASN A 222 24.25 -7.92 0.94
CA ASN A 222 22.96 -7.18 1.02
C ASN A 222 22.27 -7.03 -0.34
N ARG A 223 22.87 -7.51 -1.42
CA ARG A 223 22.21 -7.57 -2.73
C ARG A 223 21.05 -8.58 -2.68
N LEU A 224 19.88 -8.15 -3.12
CA LEU A 224 18.67 -8.97 -3.13
C LEU A 224 18.44 -9.56 -4.53
N GLY A 225 18.61 -10.86 -4.66
CA GLY A 225 18.63 -11.55 -5.95
C GLY A 225 19.94 -11.33 -6.75
N ASP A 226 19.95 -11.70 -8.02
CA ASP A 226 21.14 -11.58 -8.89
C ASP A 226 21.38 -10.14 -9.35
N GLU A 227 22.63 -9.80 -9.66
CA GLU A 227 22.96 -8.54 -10.34
C GLU A 227 22.20 -8.42 -11.67
N GLY A 228 21.62 -7.26 -11.94
CA GLY A 228 20.79 -7.02 -13.12
C GLY A 228 19.35 -7.56 -13.03
N SER A 229 18.99 -8.27 -11.95
CA SER A 229 17.64 -8.79 -11.75
C SER A 229 16.69 -7.82 -11.03
N GLY A 230 17.17 -6.66 -10.58
CA GLY A 230 16.43 -5.75 -9.72
C GLY A 230 15.10 -5.27 -10.29
N PHE A 231 15.01 -5.05 -11.60
CA PHE A 231 13.72 -4.69 -12.21
C PHE A 231 12.68 -5.82 -12.12
N LYS A 232 13.12 -7.10 -12.27
CA LYS A 232 12.24 -8.27 -12.08
C LYS A 232 11.80 -8.37 -10.62
N VAL A 233 12.70 -8.12 -9.66
CA VAL A 233 12.40 -8.05 -8.22
C VAL A 233 11.35 -6.96 -7.97
N ALA A 234 11.57 -5.74 -8.50
CA ALA A 234 10.65 -4.62 -8.37
C ALA A 234 9.24 -4.92 -8.90
N MET A 235 9.13 -5.46 -10.10
CA MET A 235 7.83 -5.78 -10.71
C MET A 235 7.10 -6.88 -9.95
N SER A 236 7.82 -7.88 -9.43
CA SER A 236 7.19 -8.94 -8.61
C SER A 236 6.71 -8.44 -7.24
N ALA A 237 7.39 -7.46 -6.64
CA ALA A 237 6.96 -6.78 -5.44
C ALA A 237 5.66 -5.99 -5.68
N LEU A 238 5.57 -5.28 -6.82
CA LEU A 238 4.39 -4.52 -7.20
C LEU A 238 3.15 -5.38 -7.43
N ASP A 239 3.27 -6.64 -7.88
CA ASP A 239 2.11 -7.51 -8.02
C ASP A 239 1.45 -7.79 -6.65
N THR A 240 2.25 -7.99 -5.60
CA THR A 240 1.77 -8.12 -4.22
C THR A 240 1.28 -6.80 -3.65
N GLY A 241 1.99 -5.71 -3.91
CA GLY A 241 1.60 -4.37 -3.48
C GLY A 241 0.25 -3.95 -4.06
N ARG A 242 0.00 -4.22 -5.35
CA ARG A 242 -1.29 -3.92 -6.02
C ARG A 242 -2.47 -4.65 -5.38
N MET A 243 -2.30 -5.89 -4.94
CA MET A 243 -3.31 -6.63 -4.18
C MET A 243 -3.65 -5.91 -2.86
N SER A 244 -2.62 -5.58 -2.08
CA SER A 244 -2.76 -4.85 -0.82
C SER A 244 -3.38 -3.45 -1.03
N LEU A 245 -2.98 -2.75 -2.09
CA LEU A 245 -3.55 -1.46 -2.47
C LEU A 245 -5.04 -1.58 -2.84
N ALA A 246 -5.41 -2.61 -3.60
CA ALA A 246 -6.81 -2.87 -3.95
C ALA A 246 -7.66 -3.09 -2.69
N ALA A 247 -7.19 -3.92 -1.76
CA ALA A 247 -7.86 -4.16 -0.47
C ALA A 247 -8.04 -2.86 0.34
N GLY A 248 -6.98 -2.05 0.45
CA GLY A 248 -7.07 -0.76 1.14
C GLY A 248 -8.01 0.24 0.45
N SER A 249 -8.09 0.20 -0.88
CA SER A 249 -9.05 1.03 -1.65
C SER A 249 -10.49 0.60 -1.42
N VAL A 250 -10.76 -0.71 -1.31
CA VAL A 250 -12.07 -1.25 -0.89
C VAL A 250 -12.41 -0.73 0.50
N GLY A 251 -11.44 -0.71 1.43
CA GLY A 251 -11.62 -0.17 2.77
C GLY A 251 -12.01 1.31 2.79
N ILE A 252 -11.32 2.17 2.01
CA ILE A 252 -11.71 3.59 1.86
C ILE A 252 -13.15 3.70 1.36
N ALA A 253 -13.49 2.95 0.30
CA ALA A 253 -14.82 2.99 -0.29
C ALA A 253 -15.89 2.52 0.71
N GLN A 254 -15.61 1.47 1.51
CA GLN A 254 -16.50 0.99 2.55
C GLN A 254 -16.70 2.05 3.64
N GLY A 255 -15.63 2.72 4.10
CA GLY A 255 -15.73 3.82 5.05
C GLY A 255 -16.60 4.98 4.53
N CYS A 256 -16.50 5.28 3.23
CA CYS A 256 -17.36 6.27 2.57
C CYS A 256 -18.84 5.84 2.57
N LEU A 257 -19.11 4.58 2.27
CA LEU A 257 -20.47 4.02 2.27
C LEU A 257 -21.07 4.04 3.67
N ASP A 258 -20.32 3.58 4.68
CA ASP A 258 -20.75 3.56 6.07
C ASP A 258 -21.12 4.97 6.57
N ALA A 259 -20.27 5.97 6.27
CA ALA A 259 -20.53 7.36 6.60
C ALA A 259 -21.77 7.92 5.88
N ALA A 260 -21.94 7.61 4.60
CA ALA A 260 -23.09 8.04 3.81
C ALA A 260 -24.40 7.43 4.31
N ILE A 261 -24.41 6.14 4.65
CA ILE A 261 -25.59 5.46 5.24
C ILE A 261 -25.95 6.12 6.57
N LYS A 262 -24.99 6.24 7.48
CA LYS A 262 -25.20 6.83 8.79
C LYS A 262 -25.78 8.24 8.67
N TYR A 263 -25.09 9.12 7.92
CA TYR A 263 -25.52 10.50 7.77
C TYR A 263 -26.89 10.60 7.11
N SER A 264 -27.16 9.85 6.07
CA SER A 264 -28.44 9.93 5.34
C SER A 264 -29.65 9.45 6.15
N THR A 265 -29.45 8.54 7.10
CA THR A 265 -30.52 8.05 7.99
C THR A 265 -30.78 8.97 9.17
N GLU A 266 -29.80 9.76 9.59
CA GLU A 266 -29.89 10.72 10.71
C GLU A 266 -30.27 12.14 10.26
N ARG A 267 -29.77 12.58 9.10
CA ARG A 267 -29.99 13.94 8.57
C ARG A 267 -31.39 14.08 8.02
N GLU A 268 -32.14 15.07 8.51
CA GLU A 268 -33.48 15.38 8.03
C GLU A 268 -33.49 16.63 7.15
N GLN A 269 -34.21 16.55 6.05
CA GLN A 269 -34.64 17.67 5.20
C GLN A 269 -36.06 17.40 4.70
N PHE A 270 -36.85 18.46 4.46
CA PHE A 270 -38.24 18.33 4.09
C PHE A 270 -39.04 17.42 5.07
N SER A 271 -38.73 17.52 6.37
CA SER A 271 -39.37 16.82 7.51
C SER A 271 -39.24 15.28 7.43
N ARG A 272 -38.15 14.77 6.84
CA ARG A 272 -37.83 13.32 6.80
C ARG A 272 -36.33 13.08 6.59
N PRO A 273 -35.81 11.91 6.99
CA PRO A 273 -34.44 11.51 6.69
C PRO A 273 -34.14 11.59 5.20
N ILE A 274 -32.94 12.09 4.83
CA ILE A 274 -32.57 12.25 3.43
C ILE A 274 -32.43 10.90 2.70
N ALA A 275 -32.24 9.81 3.43
CA ALA A 275 -32.28 8.43 2.91
C ALA A 275 -33.62 8.07 2.23
N ARG A 276 -34.69 8.85 2.44
CA ARG A 276 -35.99 8.65 1.78
C ARG A 276 -36.10 9.30 0.39
N PHE A 277 -35.03 9.94 -0.08
CA PHE A 277 -35.00 10.51 -1.43
C PHE A 277 -34.32 9.56 -2.41
N GLN A 278 -34.96 9.32 -3.56
CA GLN A 278 -34.49 8.33 -4.55
C GLN A 278 -33.06 8.59 -5.03
N LEU A 279 -32.68 9.84 -5.29
CA LEU A 279 -31.32 10.18 -5.76
C LEU A 279 -30.25 9.96 -4.66
N VAL A 280 -30.61 10.00 -3.38
CA VAL A 280 -29.69 9.62 -2.29
C VAL A 280 -29.54 8.10 -2.22
N GLN A 281 -30.64 7.36 -2.39
CA GLN A 281 -30.59 5.89 -2.46
C GLN A 281 -29.81 5.40 -3.67
N GLU A 282 -29.92 6.06 -4.82
CA GLU A 282 -29.12 5.77 -6.03
C GLU A 282 -27.63 5.82 -5.72
N LEU A 283 -27.13 6.92 -5.14
CA LEU A 283 -25.73 7.07 -4.77
C LEU A 283 -25.24 5.97 -3.80
N ILE A 284 -26.06 5.60 -2.83
CA ILE A 284 -25.74 4.55 -1.85
C ILE A 284 -25.71 3.17 -2.53
N ALA A 285 -26.67 2.88 -3.41
CA ALA A 285 -26.77 1.62 -4.14
C ALA A 285 -25.57 1.44 -5.09
N ASP A 286 -25.20 2.48 -5.83
CA ASP A 286 -24.04 2.44 -6.73
C ASP A 286 -22.75 2.17 -5.96
N MET A 287 -22.51 2.90 -4.84
CA MET A 287 -21.37 2.62 -3.96
C MET A 287 -21.36 1.17 -3.50
N ALA A 288 -22.47 0.64 -3.02
CA ALA A 288 -22.56 -0.72 -2.51
C ALA A 288 -22.20 -1.78 -3.56
N VAL A 289 -22.73 -1.65 -4.77
CA VAL A 289 -22.48 -2.59 -5.90
C VAL A 289 -21.02 -2.53 -6.33
N GLU A 290 -20.49 -1.32 -6.55
CA GLU A 290 -19.11 -1.14 -6.99
C GLU A 290 -18.08 -1.66 -5.96
N ILE A 291 -18.33 -1.44 -4.65
CA ILE A 291 -17.49 -1.94 -3.56
C ILE A 291 -17.46 -3.46 -3.56
N GLN A 292 -18.60 -4.12 -3.69
CA GLN A 292 -18.65 -5.59 -3.75
C GLN A 292 -17.88 -6.13 -4.97
N ALA A 293 -18.06 -5.53 -6.14
CA ALA A 293 -17.32 -5.93 -7.32
C ALA A 293 -15.78 -5.76 -7.13
N ALA A 294 -15.35 -4.65 -6.52
CA ALA A 294 -13.94 -4.40 -6.22
C ALA A 294 -13.38 -5.41 -5.20
N ARG A 295 -14.16 -5.76 -4.18
CA ARG A 295 -13.81 -6.74 -3.15
C ARG A 295 -13.60 -8.12 -3.75
N PHE A 296 -14.50 -8.60 -4.59
CA PHE A 296 -14.36 -9.91 -5.25
C PHE A 296 -13.16 -9.96 -6.21
N LEU A 297 -12.88 -8.90 -6.94
CA LEU A 297 -11.66 -8.81 -7.75
C LEU A 297 -10.40 -8.93 -6.87
N THR A 298 -10.41 -8.29 -5.70
CA THR A 298 -9.29 -8.33 -4.74
C THR A 298 -9.12 -9.74 -4.14
N TRP A 299 -10.20 -10.37 -3.70
CA TRP A 299 -10.16 -11.73 -3.15
C TRP A 299 -9.73 -12.76 -4.19
N ARG A 300 -10.11 -12.58 -5.47
CA ARG A 300 -9.61 -13.42 -6.55
C ARG A 300 -8.08 -13.37 -6.66
N VAL A 301 -7.49 -12.19 -6.57
CA VAL A 301 -6.02 -12.04 -6.56
C VAL A 301 -5.41 -12.76 -5.36
N ALA A 302 -6.00 -12.58 -4.18
CA ALA A 302 -5.53 -13.19 -2.94
C ALA A 302 -5.54 -14.73 -3.05
N ALA A 303 -6.64 -15.32 -3.53
CA ALA A 303 -6.76 -16.77 -3.74
C ALA A 303 -5.75 -17.32 -4.76
N LEU A 304 -5.49 -16.58 -5.86
CA LEU A 304 -4.46 -16.98 -6.82
C LEU A 304 -3.06 -16.95 -6.21
N ALA A 305 -2.78 -15.93 -5.38
CA ALA A 305 -1.52 -15.80 -4.68
C ALA A 305 -1.32 -16.96 -3.65
N ASP A 306 -2.36 -17.35 -2.93
CA ASP A 306 -2.33 -18.49 -2.00
C ASP A 306 -2.06 -19.83 -2.70
N ASN A 307 -2.56 -19.99 -3.92
CA ASN A 307 -2.29 -21.17 -4.75
C ASN A 307 -0.89 -21.13 -5.39
N GLY A 308 -0.13 -20.05 -5.26
CA GLY A 308 1.15 -19.86 -5.95
C GLY A 308 1.02 -19.55 -7.45
N ASP A 309 -0.17 -19.20 -7.91
CA ASP A 309 -0.45 -18.91 -9.31
C ASP A 309 0.08 -17.52 -9.70
N LYS A 310 0.42 -17.35 -10.98
CA LYS A 310 0.75 -16.04 -11.54
C LYS A 310 -0.51 -15.18 -11.61
N HIS A 311 -0.47 -13.98 -11.02
CA HIS A 311 -1.64 -13.11 -10.88
C HIS A 311 -1.42 -11.64 -11.32
N THR A 312 -0.41 -11.36 -12.15
CA THR A 312 -0.06 -10.00 -12.60
C THR A 312 -1.23 -9.28 -13.29
N LEU A 313 -2.00 -10.01 -14.14
CA LEU A 313 -3.17 -9.48 -14.83
C LEU A 313 -4.28 -9.13 -13.83
N GLU A 314 -4.60 -10.07 -12.95
CA GLU A 314 -5.65 -9.93 -11.95
C GLU A 314 -5.31 -8.83 -10.93
N SER A 315 -4.04 -8.75 -10.49
CA SER A 315 -3.56 -7.67 -9.61
C SER A 315 -3.74 -6.28 -10.25
N SER A 316 -3.45 -6.19 -11.56
CA SER A 316 -3.66 -4.94 -12.30
C SER A 316 -5.14 -4.59 -12.44
N MET A 317 -6.01 -5.58 -12.71
CA MET A 317 -7.47 -5.39 -12.77
C MET A 317 -8.04 -4.94 -11.43
N ALA A 318 -7.69 -5.65 -10.34
CA ALA A 318 -8.17 -5.35 -9.00
C ALA A 318 -7.72 -3.94 -8.55
N LYS A 319 -6.42 -3.64 -8.71
CA LYS A 319 -5.86 -2.32 -8.36
C LYS A 319 -6.54 -1.20 -9.14
N TYR A 320 -6.66 -1.34 -10.45
CA TYR A 320 -7.28 -0.33 -11.29
C TYR A 320 -8.73 -0.09 -10.86
N TYR A 321 -9.53 -1.15 -10.79
CA TYR A 321 -10.96 -1.01 -10.49
C TYR A 321 -11.19 -0.49 -9.08
N ALA A 322 -10.57 -1.10 -8.05
CA ALA A 322 -10.75 -0.71 -6.65
C ALA A 322 -10.33 0.74 -6.37
N SER A 323 -9.20 1.20 -6.95
CA SER A 323 -8.76 2.58 -6.75
C SER A 323 -9.70 3.62 -7.37
N GLU A 324 -10.28 3.33 -8.54
CA GLU A 324 -11.27 4.19 -9.19
C GLU A 324 -12.60 4.16 -8.42
N VAL A 325 -13.03 3.00 -7.91
CA VAL A 325 -14.20 2.87 -7.03
C VAL A 325 -14.03 3.70 -5.77
N ALA A 326 -12.85 3.66 -5.13
CA ALA A 326 -12.58 4.46 -3.92
C ALA A 326 -12.77 5.96 -4.18
N VAL A 327 -12.29 6.47 -5.32
CA VAL A 327 -12.46 7.89 -5.69
C VAL A 327 -13.94 8.22 -5.95
N ARG A 328 -14.67 7.36 -6.67
CA ARG A 328 -16.10 7.58 -6.93
C ARG A 328 -16.92 7.52 -5.65
N ALA A 329 -16.69 6.52 -4.81
CA ALA A 329 -17.40 6.36 -3.53
C ALA A 329 -17.14 7.55 -2.60
N ALA A 330 -15.88 8.03 -2.53
CA ALA A 330 -15.54 9.19 -1.72
C ALA A 330 -16.23 10.47 -2.23
N ASN A 331 -16.28 10.69 -3.54
CA ASN A 331 -17.00 11.81 -4.13
C ASN A 331 -18.51 11.71 -3.88
N ALA A 332 -19.11 10.53 -4.03
CA ALA A 332 -20.53 10.29 -3.77
C ALA A 332 -20.86 10.51 -2.28
N SER A 333 -19.98 10.07 -1.37
CA SER A 333 -20.17 10.28 0.08
C SER A 333 -20.14 11.77 0.46
N VAL A 334 -19.22 12.57 -0.12
CA VAL A 334 -19.22 14.03 0.05
C VAL A 334 -20.54 14.62 -0.48
N GLN A 335 -21.04 14.14 -1.62
CA GLN A 335 -22.31 14.61 -2.18
C GLN A 335 -23.51 14.31 -1.26
N VAL A 336 -23.56 13.12 -0.64
CA VAL A 336 -24.61 12.75 0.32
C VAL A 336 -24.59 13.66 1.56
N HIS A 337 -23.40 14.06 2.03
CA HIS A 337 -23.25 14.96 3.17
C HIS A 337 -23.55 16.44 2.81
N GLY A 338 -23.55 16.79 1.51
CA GLY A 338 -23.76 18.16 1.07
C GLY A 338 -22.69 19.12 1.63
N GLY A 339 -23.10 20.29 2.13
CA GLY A 339 -22.17 21.27 2.71
C GLY A 339 -21.33 20.73 3.89
N TYR A 340 -21.88 19.83 4.68
CA TYR A 340 -21.15 19.17 5.77
C TYR A 340 -20.05 18.20 5.28
N GLY A 341 -20.16 17.68 4.05
CA GLY A 341 -19.07 16.89 3.44
C GLY A 341 -17.87 17.72 3.00
N TYR A 342 -17.97 19.06 3.03
CA TYR A 342 -16.93 20.00 2.59
C TYR A 342 -16.14 20.62 3.74
N ILE A 343 -16.43 20.23 4.98
CA ILE A 343 -15.74 20.69 6.19
C ILE A 343 -15.20 19.50 6.98
N ASP A 344 -14.24 19.73 7.87
CA ASP A 344 -13.51 18.69 8.61
C ASP A 344 -14.32 18.04 9.77
N GLU A 345 -15.59 18.40 9.96
CA GLU A 345 -16.46 17.81 10.98
C GLU A 345 -16.78 16.34 10.66
N TYR A 346 -16.83 15.97 9.39
CA TYR A 346 -17.08 14.61 8.90
C TYR A 346 -15.86 14.06 8.14
N PRO A 347 -15.62 12.73 8.19
CA PRO A 347 -14.40 12.14 7.63
C PRO A 347 -14.37 12.09 6.10
N VAL A 348 -15.50 12.40 5.43
CA VAL A 348 -15.66 12.16 3.99
C VAL A 348 -14.76 13.03 3.12
N GLY A 349 -14.45 14.27 3.57
CA GLY A 349 -13.47 15.13 2.93
C GLY A 349 -12.05 14.55 2.99
N LYS A 350 -11.66 13.95 4.12
CA LYS A 350 -10.40 13.21 4.27
C LYS A 350 -10.37 12.00 3.35
N TYR A 351 -11.42 11.17 3.31
CA TYR A 351 -11.49 10.01 2.41
C TYR A 351 -11.33 10.41 0.94
N LEU A 352 -11.92 11.52 0.49
CA LEU A 352 -11.76 12.00 -0.87
C LEU A 352 -10.31 12.37 -1.20
N ARG A 353 -9.62 13.06 -0.29
CA ARG A 353 -8.21 13.42 -0.45
C ARG A 353 -7.31 12.18 -0.45
N ASP A 354 -7.57 11.24 0.45
CA ASP A 354 -6.79 10.00 0.59
C ASP A 354 -7.01 9.05 -0.60
N ALA A 355 -8.24 8.91 -1.08
CA ALA A 355 -8.54 8.03 -2.21
C ALA A 355 -7.80 8.44 -3.49
N ARG A 356 -7.54 9.75 -3.66
CA ARG A 356 -6.97 10.25 -4.92
C ARG A 356 -5.61 9.67 -5.26
N VAL A 357 -4.75 9.43 -4.29
CA VAL A 357 -3.41 8.89 -4.53
C VAL A 357 -3.45 7.42 -4.96
N ALA A 358 -4.50 6.66 -4.60
CA ALA A 358 -4.63 5.25 -4.96
C ALA A 358 -4.62 5.01 -6.48
N THR A 359 -5.06 6.00 -7.28
CA THR A 359 -5.01 5.93 -8.74
C THR A 359 -3.65 6.32 -9.34
N LEU A 360 -2.68 6.77 -8.52
CA LEU A 360 -1.38 7.29 -8.94
C LEU A 360 -0.22 6.33 -8.64
N TYR A 361 -0.06 5.93 -7.38
CA TYR A 361 1.08 5.10 -6.95
C TYR A 361 0.90 3.61 -7.31
N GLU A 362 1.99 2.83 -7.19
CA GLU A 362 2.09 1.43 -7.61
C GLU A 362 1.68 1.19 -9.09
N GLY A 363 1.95 2.19 -9.91
CA GLY A 363 1.53 2.27 -11.31
C GLY A 363 0.17 2.95 -11.45
N THR A 364 0.13 4.06 -12.19
CA THR A 364 -1.11 4.83 -12.41
C THR A 364 -2.21 3.98 -13.03
N SER A 365 -3.48 4.43 -12.97
CA SER A 365 -4.59 3.78 -13.67
C SER A 365 -4.29 3.56 -15.15
N GLN A 366 -3.57 4.48 -15.80
CA GLN A 366 -3.13 4.34 -17.19
C GLN A 366 -2.13 3.21 -17.37
N ILE A 367 -1.14 3.09 -16.47
CA ILE A 367 -0.18 1.97 -16.48
C ILE A 367 -0.89 0.64 -16.28
N GLN A 368 -1.88 0.55 -15.36
CA GLN A 368 -2.66 -0.68 -15.19
C GLN A 368 -3.40 -1.07 -16.49
N LYS A 369 -4.02 -0.10 -17.16
CA LYS A 369 -4.70 -0.33 -18.45
C LYS A 369 -3.74 -0.84 -19.52
N LEU A 370 -2.51 -0.32 -19.59
CA LEU A 370 -1.48 -0.81 -20.54
C LEU A 370 -1.05 -2.25 -20.20
N ILE A 371 -0.88 -2.57 -18.91
CA ILE A 371 -0.54 -3.94 -18.48
C ILE A 371 -1.67 -4.91 -18.86
N ILE A 372 -2.92 -4.55 -18.56
CA ILE A 372 -4.11 -5.36 -18.90
C ILE A 372 -4.22 -5.53 -20.41
N GLY A 373 -4.13 -4.43 -21.17
CA GLY A 373 -4.20 -4.45 -22.63
C GLY A 373 -3.16 -5.38 -23.25
N ARG A 374 -1.89 -5.24 -22.82
CA ARG A 374 -0.81 -6.13 -23.29
C ARG A 374 -1.05 -7.59 -22.95
N ALA A 375 -1.55 -7.89 -21.75
CA ALA A 375 -1.81 -9.26 -21.33
C ALA A 375 -2.93 -9.91 -22.16
N LEU A 376 -3.93 -9.14 -22.61
CA LEU A 376 -5.07 -9.63 -23.38
C LEU A 376 -4.80 -9.69 -24.89
N THR A 377 -4.04 -8.74 -25.43
CA THR A 377 -3.79 -8.63 -26.89
C THR A 377 -2.48 -9.26 -27.33
N GLY A 378 -1.53 -9.44 -26.41
CA GLY A 378 -0.15 -9.81 -26.72
C GLY A 378 0.72 -8.65 -27.21
N GLU A 379 0.12 -7.46 -27.47
CA GLU A 379 0.83 -6.30 -28.04
C GLU A 379 1.32 -5.34 -26.96
N ASN A 380 2.54 -4.83 -27.12
CA ASN A 380 3.14 -3.89 -26.18
C ASN A 380 2.83 -2.45 -26.58
N ALA A 381 2.07 -1.74 -25.73
CA ALA A 381 1.75 -0.32 -25.90
C ALA A 381 2.62 0.60 -25.01
N PHE A 382 3.61 0.05 -24.31
CA PHE A 382 4.68 0.85 -23.69
C PHE A 382 5.68 1.20 -24.78
N THR A 383 5.78 2.46 -25.10
CA THR A 383 6.71 2.97 -26.13
C THR A 383 8.05 3.32 -25.55
#